data_853d4a24f07f10dad175fd44e3ee97f2
#
_entry.id   853d4a24f07f10dad175fd44e3ee97f2
#
_cell.length_a   1.000
_cell.length_b   1.000
_cell.length_c   1.000
_cell.angle_alpha   90.00
_cell.angle_beta   90.00
_cell.angle_gamma   90.00
#
_symmetry.space_group_name_H-M   'P 1'
#
loop_
_entity.id
_entity.type
_entity.pdbx_description
1 polymer ?
#
loop_
_entity_poly.entity_id
_entity_poly.type
_entity_poly.pdbx_seq_one_letter_code
_entity_poly.pdbx_strand_id
1 'polypeptide(L)'
;MREHLFATVDLSQQAGHPLSCTYHILIKDITEPIQCESYGVRVTVNQTGERKELPDITVLPDAVLKLVQQLAEGGVTPCTLRSVVEDWLI
;
A
#
# COMPACT_ATOMS: atom_id res chain seq x y z
N MET A 1 -8.28 -12.66 4.36
CA MET A 1 -7.18 -11.72 4.02
C MET A 1 -6.64 -11.14 5.31
N ARG A 2 -5.34 -11.16 5.48
CA ARG A 2 -4.67 -10.54 6.62
C ARG A 2 -4.11 -9.19 6.18
N GLU A 3 -3.92 -8.29 7.12
CA GLU A 3 -3.31 -7.01 6.84
C GLU A 3 -2.27 -6.68 7.90
N HIS A 4 -1.21 -6.00 7.47
CA HIS A 4 -0.10 -5.63 8.31
C HIS A 4 0.13 -4.13 8.19
N LEU A 5 0.05 -3.42 9.30
CA LEU A 5 0.35 -1.99 9.33
C LEU A 5 1.85 -1.79 9.08
N PHE A 6 2.19 -1.04 8.04
CA PHE A 6 3.59 -0.73 7.72
C PHE A 6 4.01 0.59 8.35
N ALA A 7 3.28 1.69 8.06
CA ALA A 7 3.65 3.02 8.54
C ALA A 7 2.47 3.98 8.44
N THR A 8 2.52 5.02 9.26
CA THR A 8 1.67 6.20 9.13
C THR A 8 2.58 7.39 8.88
N VAL A 9 2.29 8.16 7.84
CA VAL A 9 3.13 9.27 7.41
C VAL A 9 2.33 10.58 7.47
N ASP A 10 2.91 11.59 8.10
CA ASP A 10 2.31 12.92 8.19
C ASP A 10 2.68 13.72 6.94
N LEU A 11 1.68 14.12 6.17
CA LEU A 11 1.82 14.88 4.93
C LEU A 11 1.29 16.31 5.08
N SER A 12 1.07 16.78 6.31
CA SER A 12 0.42 18.07 6.59
C SER A 12 1.19 19.26 5.99
N GLN A 13 2.52 19.21 6.01
CA GLN A 13 3.33 20.29 5.45
C GLN A 13 3.14 20.45 3.94
N GLN A 14 3.13 19.34 3.22
CA GLN A 14 2.93 19.38 1.77
C GLN A 14 1.51 19.77 1.39
N ALA A 15 0.53 19.33 2.17
CA ALA A 15 -0.88 19.56 1.88
C ALA A 15 -1.37 20.96 2.28
N GLY A 16 -0.72 21.61 3.25
CA GLY A 16 -1.17 22.89 3.78
C GLY A 16 -2.37 22.78 4.73
N HIS A 17 -2.76 21.56 5.12
CA HIS A 17 -3.81 21.26 6.10
C HIS A 17 -3.49 19.91 6.75
N PRO A 18 -4.12 19.58 7.89
CA PRO A 18 -3.85 18.28 8.52
C PRO A 18 -4.15 17.13 7.57
N LEU A 19 -3.11 16.32 7.29
CA LEU A 19 -3.20 15.17 6.40
C LEU A 19 -2.20 14.12 6.84
N SER A 20 -2.67 12.90 7.01
CA SER A 20 -1.80 11.75 7.22
C SER A 20 -2.36 10.54 6.49
N CYS A 21 -1.45 9.69 6.02
CA CYS A 21 -1.81 8.45 5.33
C CYS A 21 -1.23 7.26 6.08
N THR A 22 -2.01 6.18 6.15
CA THR A 22 -1.60 4.92 6.72
C THR A 22 -1.44 3.90 5.61
N TYR A 23 -0.31 3.19 5.63
CA TYR A 23 0.08 2.22 4.61
C TYR A 23 0.03 0.82 5.21
N HIS A 24 -0.74 -0.07 4.57
CA HIS A 24 -0.85 -1.46 4.97
C HIS A 24 -0.36 -2.38 3.86
N ILE A 25 0.21 -3.52 4.27
CA ILE A 25 0.46 -4.65 3.38
C ILE A 25 -0.74 -5.59 3.53
N LEU A 26 -1.33 -6.00 2.41
CA LEU A 26 -2.41 -6.96 2.36
C LEU A 26 -1.81 -8.34 2.06
N ILE A 27 -2.24 -9.35 2.80
CA ILE A 27 -1.71 -10.70 2.67
C ILE A 27 -2.88 -11.66 2.42
N LYS A 28 -2.82 -12.36 1.30
CA LYS A 28 -3.84 -13.33 0.91
C LYS A 28 -3.21 -14.70 0.75
N ASP A 29 -3.80 -15.70 1.39
CA ASP A 29 -3.35 -17.08 1.26
C ASP A 29 -3.92 -17.67 -0.02
N ILE A 30 -3.05 -18.22 -0.88
CA ILE A 30 -3.43 -18.91 -2.09
C ILE A 30 -3.13 -20.39 -1.86
N THR A 31 -4.14 -21.25 -2.06
CA THR A 31 -4.03 -22.69 -1.80
C THR A 31 -3.92 -23.53 -3.06
N GLU A 32 -4.31 -22.97 -4.21
CA GLU A 32 -4.27 -23.68 -5.50
C GLU A 32 -3.74 -22.75 -6.59
N PRO A 33 -2.95 -23.27 -7.54
CA PRO A 33 -2.46 -24.65 -7.69
C PRO A 33 -1.35 -25.00 -6.70
N ILE A 34 -0.68 -24.02 -6.10
CA ILE A 34 0.35 -24.22 -5.07
C ILE A 34 0.02 -23.33 -3.87
N GLN A 35 0.42 -23.80 -2.70
CA GLN A 35 0.25 -23.03 -1.48
C GLN A 35 1.29 -21.92 -1.41
N CYS A 36 0.83 -20.68 -1.39
CA CYS A 36 1.70 -19.50 -1.29
C CYS A 36 0.91 -18.33 -0.74
N GLU A 37 1.61 -17.22 -0.48
CA GLU A 37 0.98 -15.96 -0.09
C GLU A 37 1.10 -14.96 -1.23
N SER A 38 0.04 -14.18 -1.46
CA SER A 38 0.06 -13.07 -2.39
C SER A 38 -0.06 -11.77 -1.60
N TYR A 39 0.67 -10.76 -2.02
CA TYR A 39 0.79 -9.50 -1.30
C TYR A 39 0.27 -8.34 -2.13
N GLY A 40 -0.39 -7.42 -1.44
CA GLY A 40 -0.85 -6.17 -2.02
C GLY A 40 -0.66 -5.03 -1.04
N VAL A 41 -1.22 -3.87 -1.35
CA VAL A 41 -1.10 -2.67 -0.53
C VAL A 41 -2.43 -1.96 -0.37
N ARG A 42 -2.55 -1.21 0.74
CA ARG A 42 -3.68 -0.30 0.99
C ARG A 42 -3.11 1.02 1.48
N VAL A 43 -3.65 2.11 0.95
CA VAL A 43 -3.37 3.46 1.43
C VAL A 43 -4.66 4.09 1.91
N THR A 44 -4.66 4.63 3.12
CA THR A 44 -5.83 5.25 3.75
C THR A 44 -5.48 6.68 4.18
N VAL A 45 -6.35 7.63 3.83
CA VAL A 45 -6.29 9.00 4.37
C VAL A 45 -7.00 8.99 5.72
N ASN A 46 -6.28 9.23 6.80
CA ASN A 46 -6.80 9.08 8.15
C ASN A 46 -7.92 10.07 8.48
N GLN A 47 -7.85 11.30 7.94
CA GLN A 47 -8.80 12.35 8.24
C GLN A 47 -10.19 12.12 7.60
N THR A 48 -10.23 11.44 6.45
CA THR A 48 -11.47 11.24 5.69
C THR A 48 -11.92 9.79 5.65
N GLY A 49 -11.02 8.86 5.91
CA GLY A 49 -11.27 7.43 5.72
C GLY A 49 -11.22 6.98 4.28
N GLU A 50 -10.93 7.88 3.34
CA GLU A 50 -10.76 7.51 1.93
C GLU A 50 -9.60 6.53 1.80
N ARG A 51 -9.81 5.46 1.04
CA ARG A 51 -8.77 4.44 0.88
C ARG A 51 -8.83 3.79 -0.49
N LYS A 52 -7.69 3.25 -0.90
CA LYS A 52 -7.55 2.46 -2.12
C LYS A 52 -6.77 1.20 -1.79
N GLU A 53 -7.24 0.08 -2.29
CA GLU A 53 -6.61 -1.23 -2.11
C GLU A 53 -6.22 -1.78 -3.46
N LEU A 54 -5.02 -2.34 -3.55
CA LEU A 54 -4.56 -3.10 -4.73
C LEU A 54 -4.02 -4.44 -4.22
N PRO A 55 -4.87 -5.47 -4.16
CA PRO A 55 -4.44 -6.80 -3.72
C PRO A 55 -3.74 -7.54 -4.85
N ASP A 56 -3.09 -8.65 -4.49
CA ASP A 56 -2.50 -9.59 -5.46
C ASP A 56 -1.49 -8.96 -6.43
N ILE A 57 -0.61 -8.11 -5.90
CA ILE A 57 0.42 -7.44 -6.70
C ILE A 57 1.60 -8.38 -6.96
N THR A 58 2.06 -9.10 -5.94
CA THR A 58 3.25 -9.94 -6.02
C THR A 58 3.18 -11.07 -5.00
N VAL A 59 3.86 -12.18 -5.30
CA VAL A 59 4.04 -13.28 -4.34
C VAL A 59 5.39 -13.20 -3.62
N LEU A 60 6.17 -12.14 -3.86
CA LEU A 60 7.49 -11.96 -3.27
C LEU A 60 7.41 -10.99 -2.10
N PRO A 61 7.64 -11.46 -0.86
CA PRO A 61 7.54 -10.58 0.32
C PRO A 61 8.53 -9.41 0.28
N ASP A 62 9.75 -9.63 -0.17
CA ASP A 62 10.73 -8.56 -0.27
C ASP A 62 10.30 -7.47 -1.28
N ALA A 63 9.65 -7.88 -2.35
CA ALA A 63 9.16 -6.94 -3.37
C ALA A 63 8.07 -6.03 -2.81
N VAL A 64 7.09 -6.59 -2.07
CA VAL A 64 6.02 -5.76 -1.50
C VAL A 64 6.54 -4.85 -0.39
N LEU A 65 7.55 -5.31 0.38
CA LEU A 65 8.17 -4.46 1.40
C LEU A 65 8.84 -3.24 0.76
N LYS A 66 9.57 -3.45 -0.33
CA LYS A 66 10.20 -2.34 -1.06
C LYS A 66 9.15 -1.40 -1.65
N LEU A 67 8.08 -1.95 -2.21
CA LEU A 67 6.99 -1.16 -2.78
C LEU A 67 6.34 -0.29 -1.72
N VAL A 68 5.90 -0.86 -0.59
CA VAL A 68 5.21 -0.10 0.45
C VAL A 68 6.13 0.94 1.08
N GLN A 69 7.42 0.65 1.19
CA GLN A 69 8.41 1.62 1.66
C GLN A 69 8.49 2.81 0.70
N GLN A 70 8.53 2.58 -0.59
CA GLN A 70 8.53 3.65 -1.60
C GLN A 70 7.25 4.47 -1.56
N LEU A 71 6.09 3.82 -1.36
CA LEU A 71 4.82 4.52 -1.22
C LEU A 71 4.83 5.46 -0.02
N ALA A 72 5.32 4.99 1.12
CA ALA A 72 5.39 5.78 2.34
C ALA A 72 6.36 6.94 2.20
N GLU A 73 7.55 6.69 1.64
CA GLU A 73 8.56 7.73 1.43
C GLU A 73 8.12 8.79 0.43
N GLY A 74 7.39 8.41 -0.60
CA GLY A 74 6.88 9.32 -1.62
C GLY A 74 5.58 10.01 -1.24
N GLY A 75 4.99 9.68 -0.09
CA GLY A 75 3.72 10.28 0.34
C GLY A 75 2.57 9.99 -0.61
N VAL A 76 2.53 8.77 -1.16
CA VAL A 76 1.51 8.39 -2.15
C VAL A 76 0.13 8.34 -1.49
N THR A 77 -0.84 9.03 -2.11
CA THR A 77 -2.22 9.09 -1.65
C THR A 77 -3.08 8.06 -2.40
N PRO A 78 -4.30 7.76 -1.91
CA PRO A 78 -5.17 6.78 -2.59
C PRO A 78 -5.42 7.10 -4.07
N CYS A 79 -5.58 8.36 -4.43
CA CYS A 79 -5.91 8.71 -5.81
C CYS A 79 -4.76 8.48 -6.81
N THR A 80 -3.51 8.43 -6.35
CA THR A 80 -2.35 8.19 -7.21
C THR A 80 -1.78 6.79 -7.08
N LEU A 81 -2.29 5.99 -6.16
CA LEU A 81 -1.74 4.69 -5.84
C LEU A 81 -1.64 3.77 -7.05
N ARG A 82 -2.71 3.66 -7.84
CA ARG A 82 -2.74 2.77 -9.01
C ARG A 82 -1.64 3.14 -10.00
N SER A 83 -1.50 4.42 -10.31
CA SER A 83 -0.49 4.89 -11.28
C SER A 83 0.93 4.57 -10.81
N VAL A 84 1.20 4.77 -9.52
CA VAL A 84 2.54 4.49 -8.98
C VAL A 84 2.83 2.99 -9.02
N VAL A 85 1.87 2.14 -8.65
CA VAL A 85 2.06 0.69 -8.67
C VAL A 85 2.21 0.18 -10.11
N GLU A 86 1.44 0.69 -11.05
CA GLU A 86 1.59 0.32 -12.47
C GLU A 86 2.98 0.65 -13.00
N ASP A 87 3.51 1.83 -12.66
CA ASP A 87 4.89 2.20 -13.03
C ASP A 87 5.91 1.28 -12.38
N TRP A 88 5.68 0.87 -11.14
CA TRP A 88 6.57 -0.04 -10.41
C TRP A 88 6.60 -1.43 -11.06
N LEU A 89 5.49 -1.88 -11.63
CA LEU A 89 5.37 -3.20 -12.26
C LEU A 89 6.05 -3.32 -13.63
N ILE A 90 6.44 -2.22 -14.25
CA ILE A 90 7.07 -2.23 -15.58
C ILE A 90 8.53 -2.73 -15.54
#